data_ee301514760a2c9ea5f215179f6e3b65
#
_entry.id   ee301514760a2c9ea5f215179f6e3b65
#
_cell.length_a   1.000
_cell.length_b   1.000
_cell.length_c   1.000
_cell.angle_alpha   90.00
_cell.angle_beta   90.00
_cell.angle_gamma   90.00
#
_symmetry.space_group_name_H-M   'P 1'
#
loop_
_entity.id
_entity.type
_entity.pdbx_description
1 polymer ?
#
loop_
_entity_poly.entity_id
_entity_poly.type
_entity_poly.pdbx_seq_one_letter_code
_entity_poly.pdbx_strand_id
1 'polypeptide(L)'
;MDIYKELLDSLETEEQIILATIVSTKGSTPSAALSKMIIKNQGKTSIGTIGGGCVEADVLGRAQQKLQTGTVETLCFELREDEYIQGLICGGTINVLLEPIGRDLIPFFRDLKSIRDNGNDSVIGTFLNSDGCVKCKTILAEMRSTELCLNKEQESYWQMLLQKAASPLQNTFVEIIASSLKHQGVTRIPLNEGELIFEPVPGLPNLILFGGGHVSKAICKSAASCGFQVTVTDDREAFCNPARFPEASKTVVSDFSEVFNRITIKPTTYLVIVTRGHQYDEEVLEKALKTPAHYIGMMGSQRKVLTSYKRLLQYGFNSEDLKRVQSPIGIEVGAVTPEEIAISVVAQLIRVRRGYSKSAIDKSEAMYSFFHKNDVPS
;
A
#
# COMPACT_ATOMS: atom_id res chain seq x y z
N MET A 1 5.64 -9.52 1.14
CA MET A 1 5.49 -10.00 2.53
C MET A 1 4.32 -9.27 3.18
N ASP A 2 3.41 -9.99 3.80
CA ASP A 2 2.27 -9.42 4.53
C ASP A 2 2.61 -9.32 6.02
N ILE A 3 2.92 -8.12 6.49
CA ILE A 3 3.39 -7.89 7.86
C ILE A 3 2.34 -8.27 8.92
N TYR A 4 1.05 -8.12 8.63
CA TYR A 4 0.00 -8.49 9.59
C TYR A 4 -0.23 -10.00 9.67
N LYS A 5 -0.01 -10.72 8.56
CA LYS A 5 0.02 -12.18 8.59
C LYS A 5 1.19 -12.68 9.45
N GLU A 6 2.40 -12.17 9.19
CA GLU A 6 3.59 -12.53 9.96
C GLU A 6 3.46 -12.18 11.45
N LEU A 7 2.77 -11.07 11.77
CA LEU A 7 2.48 -10.68 13.16
C LEU A 7 1.57 -11.71 13.83
N LEU A 8 0.47 -12.09 13.19
CA LEU A 8 -0.46 -13.09 13.72
C LEU A 8 0.22 -14.45 13.86
N ASP A 9 0.95 -14.91 12.84
CA ASP A 9 1.70 -16.18 12.88
C ASP A 9 2.76 -16.17 14.00
N SER A 10 3.39 -15.04 14.28
CA SER A 10 4.35 -14.88 15.37
C SER A 10 3.69 -14.99 16.76
N LEU A 11 2.50 -14.41 16.93
CA LEU A 11 1.75 -14.47 18.19
C LEU A 11 1.14 -15.86 18.47
N GLU A 12 1.09 -16.77 17.49
CA GLU A 12 0.74 -18.17 17.74
C GLU A 12 1.81 -18.88 18.59
N THR A 13 3.08 -18.54 18.39
CA THR A 13 4.23 -19.17 19.05
C THR A 13 4.76 -18.37 20.22
N GLU A 14 4.59 -17.03 20.23
CA GLU A 14 5.11 -16.12 21.24
C GLU A 14 3.96 -15.46 22.04
N GLU A 15 4.17 -15.24 23.33
CA GLU A 15 3.18 -14.52 24.17
C GLU A 15 3.13 -13.03 23.82
N GLN A 16 4.30 -12.47 23.46
CA GLN A 16 4.47 -11.06 23.13
C GLN A 16 5.59 -10.85 22.12
N ILE A 17 5.41 -9.90 21.24
CA ILE A 17 6.39 -9.42 20.24
C ILE A 17 6.53 -7.91 20.32
N ILE A 18 7.56 -7.34 19.67
CA ILE A 18 7.61 -5.89 19.43
C ILE A 18 7.27 -5.61 17.96
N LEU A 19 6.36 -4.68 17.75
CA LEU A 19 6.12 -4.08 16.45
C LEU A 19 6.84 -2.73 16.39
N ALA A 20 7.91 -2.67 15.59
CA ALA A 20 8.61 -1.42 15.28
C ALA A 20 7.97 -0.79 14.03
N THR A 21 7.52 0.46 14.13
CA THR A 21 6.90 1.20 13.02
C THR A 21 7.59 2.54 12.82
N ILE A 22 7.99 2.86 11.59
CA ILE A 22 8.44 4.22 11.26
C ILE A 22 7.22 5.15 11.26
N VAL A 23 7.14 6.02 12.26
CA VAL A 23 6.02 6.96 12.42
C VAL A 23 6.25 8.30 11.74
N SER A 24 7.50 8.68 11.50
CA SER A 24 7.83 9.86 10.69
C SER A 24 9.23 9.78 10.08
N THR A 25 9.40 10.46 8.96
CA THR A 25 10.70 10.62 8.28
C THR A 25 10.88 12.07 7.86
N LYS A 26 12.12 12.58 7.88
CA LYS A 26 12.48 13.92 7.37
C LYS A 26 13.78 13.81 6.61
N GLY A 27 13.87 14.44 5.44
CA GLY A 27 15.04 14.36 4.56
C GLY A 27 15.14 13.03 3.83
N SER A 28 16.37 12.67 3.43
CA SER A 28 16.65 11.40 2.75
C SER A 28 16.76 10.28 3.79
N THR A 29 15.92 9.25 3.64
CA THR A 29 15.87 8.11 4.58
C THR A 29 15.84 6.78 3.83
N PRO A 30 16.44 5.71 4.37
CA PRO A 30 16.51 4.40 3.70
C PRO A 30 15.15 3.70 3.61
N SER A 31 14.19 4.08 4.45
CA SER A 31 12.83 3.55 4.43
C SER A 31 11.78 4.65 4.58
N ALA A 32 10.59 4.40 4.05
CA ALA A 32 9.47 5.33 4.13
C ALA A 32 8.71 5.20 5.48
N ALA A 33 7.94 6.23 5.83
CA ALA A 33 6.96 6.13 6.91
C ALA A 33 6.03 4.92 6.71
N LEU A 34 5.52 4.37 7.80
CA LEU A 34 4.71 3.15 7.88
C LEU A 34 5.47 1.84 7.59
N SER A 35 6.78 1.89 7.29
CA SER A 35 7.60 0.67 7.26
C SER A 35 7.60 0.01 8.64
N LYS A 36 7.49 -1.33 8.65
CA LYS A 36 7.35 -2.09 9.88
C LYS A 36 8.34 -3.24 9.97
N MET A 37 8.75 -3.54 11.20
CA MET A 37 9.56 -4.70 11.56
C MET A 37 8.98 -5.36 12.81
N ILE A 38 8.75 -6.65 12.74
CA ILE A 38 8.36 -7.49 13.88
C ILE A 38 9.62 -8.03 14.53
N ILE A 39 9.73 -7.90 15.84
CA ILE A 39 10.85 -8.42 16.63
C ILE A 39 10.30 -9.45 17.59
N LYS A 40 10.87 -10.65 17.54
CA LYS A 40 10.44 -11.81 18.30
C LYS A 40 11.63 -12.57 18.94
N ASN A 41 11.34 -13.67 19.60
CA ASN A 41 12.36 -14.49 20.26
C ASN A 41 13.25 -13.66 21.20
N GLN A 42 12.59 -12.86 22.07
CA GLN A 42 13.26 -11.99 23.06
C GLN A 42 14.27 -11.00 22.42
N GLY A 43 13.93 -10.48 21.24
CA GLY A 43 14.79 -9.51 20.54
C GLY A 43 15.85 -10.11 19.62
N LYS A 44 15.90 -11.45 19.46
CA LYS A 44 16.97 -12.13 18.68
C LYS A 44 16.67 -12.29 17.20
N THR A 45 15.40 -12.23 16.80
CA THR A 45 14.99 -12.41 15.40
C THR A 45 14.01 -11.34 14.98
N SER A 46 14.09 -10.94 13.70
CA SER A 46 13.19 -9.94 13.12
C SER A 46 12.62 -10.38 11.78
N ILE A 47 11.43 -9.85 11.45
CA ILE A 47 10.75 -10.02 10.17
C ILE A 47 10.34 -8.63 9.66
N GLY A 48 10.63 -8.31 8.42
CA GLY A 48 10.42 -6.96 7.87
C GLY A 48 11.66 -6.09 7.99
N THR A 49 11.51 -4.80 7.70
CA THR A 49 12.63 -3.84 7.74
C THR A 49 12.15 -2.43 8.04
N ILE A 50 12.98 -1.67 8.73
CA ILE A 50 12.82 -0.24 8.99
C ILE A 50 13.99 0.58 8.45
N GLY A 51 14.78 0.00 7.51
CA GLY A 51 15.87 0.70 6.83
C GLY A 51 17.24 0.03 6.91
N GLY A 52 17.35 -1.06 7.67
CA GLY A 52 18.59 -1.85 7.78
C GLY A 52 19.69 -1.21 8.63
N GLY A 53 20.82 -1.91 8.73
CA GLY A 53 22.04 -1.42 9.37
C GLY A 53 21.90 -1.07 10.84
N CYS A 54 22.51 0.05 11.24
CA CYS A 54 22.62 0.47 12.65
C CYS A 54 21.26 0.77 13.30
N VAL A 55 20.30 1.32 12.54
CA VAL A 55 18.94 1.61 13.05
C VAL A 55 18.28 0.33 13.55
N GLU A 56 18.35 -0.74 12.78
CA GLU A 56 17.78 -2.03 13.17
C GLU A 56 18.51 -2.66 14.36
N ALA A 57 19.84 -2.54 14.42
CA ALA A 57 20.63 -3.05 15.53
C ALA A 57 20.25 -2.35 16.86
N ASP A 58 20.13 -1.03 16.86
CA ASP A 58 19.70 -0.26 18.05
C ASP A 58 18.26 -0.61 18.46
N VAL A 59 17.38 -0.73 17.48
CA VAL A 59 15.97 -1.11 17.72
C VAL A 59 15.89 -2.51 18.32
N LEU A 60 16.68 -3.49 17.83
CA LEU A 60 16.74 -4.84 18.42
C LEU A 60 17.23 -4.80 19.87
N GLY A 61 18.26 -4.00 20.17
CA GLY A 61 18.76 -3.82 21.54
C GLY A 61 17.70 -3.24 22.49
N ARG A 62 16.92 -2.24 22.04
CA ARG A 62 15.83 -1.66 22.84
C ARG A 62 14.61 -2.55 22.96
N ALA A 63 14.30 -3.33 21.93
CA ALA A 63 13.14 -4.23 21.92
C ALA A 63 13.14 -5.22 23.07
N GLN A 64 14.30 -5.77 23.45
CA GLN A 64 14.42 -6.70 24.57
C GLN A 64 13.98 -6.05 25.90
N GLN A 65 14.35 -4.79 26.14
CA GLN A 65 13.93 -4.05 27.34
C GLN A 65 12.41 -3.78 27.31
N LYS A 66 11.86 -3.46 26.14
CA LYS A 66 10.43 -3.15 25.99
C LYS A 66 9.53 -4.37 26.17
N LEU A 67 9.99 -5.54 25.76
CA LEU A 67 9.29 -6.80 26.09
C LEU A 67 9.15 -7.03 27.59
N GLN A 68 10.12 -6.57 28.40
CA GLN A 68 10.08 -6.72 29.86
C GLN A 68 9.17 -5.68 30.52
N THR A 69 9.19 -4.42 30.05
CA THR A 69 8.43 -3.32 30.67
C THR A 69 6.99 -3.21 30.18
N GLY A 70 6.69 -3.75 29.00
CA GLY A 70 5.36 -3.61 28.36
C GLY A 70 5.01 -2.19 27.93
N THR A 71 6.01 -1.28 27.87
CA THR A 71 5.80 0.14 27.54
C THR A 71 6.21 0.46 26.11
N VAL A 72 5.46 1.36 25.47
CA VAL A 72 5.78 1.90 24.15
C VAL A 72 6.89 2.94 24.26
N GLU A 73 7.77 2.99 23.27
CA GLU A 73 8.83 4.00 23.16
C GLU A 73 8.95 4.51 21.74
N THR A 74 9.21 5.81 21.59
CA THR A 74 9.61 6.39 20.30
C THR A 74 11.09 6.66 20.31
N LEU A 75 11.83 6.04 19.37
CA LEU A 75 13.25 6.27 19.14
C LEU A 75 13.42 7.25 17.99
N CYS A 76 14.30 8.25 18.19
CA CYS A 76 14.67 9.22 17.15
C CYS A 76 16.10 8.91 16.68
N PHE A 77 16.26 8.71 15.38
CA PHE A 77 17.56 8.47 14.74
C PHE A 77 17.87 9.63 13.78
N GLU A 78 18.95 10.35 14.06
CA GLU A 78 19.52 11.33 13.15
C GLU A 78 20.61 10.65 12.29
N LEU A 79 20.36 10.57 10.99
CA LEU A 79 21.25 9.91 10.03
C LEU A 79 22.24 10.97 9.49
N ARG A 80 23.33 11.24 10.23
CA ARG A 80 24.29 12.28 9.86
C ARG A 80 25.29 11.78 8.80
N GLU A 81 25.63 12.67 7.87
CA GLU A 81 26.62 12.39 6.80
C GLU A 81 28.05 12.17 7.33
N ASP A 82 28.37 12.69 8.52
CA ASP A 82 29.74 12.70 9.06
C ASP A 82 30.15 11.43 9.80
N GLU A 83 29.22 10.50 10.02
CA GLU A 83 29.52 9.23 10.70
C GLU A 83 29.84 8.11 9.71
N TYR A 84 30.93 8.26 8.95
CA TYR A 84 31.50 7.21 8.06
C TYR A 84 31.72 5.84 8.75
N ILE A 85 31.69 5.80 10.08
CA ILE A 85 31.96 4.58 10.86
C ILE A 85 30.73 3.64 10.90
N GLN A 86 29.53 4.12 10.58
CA GLN A 86 28.27 3.34 10.69
C GLN A 86 27.55 3.07 9.37
N GLY A 87 28.08 3.51 8.22
CA GLY A 87 27.60 3.13 6.89
C GLY A 87 26.25 3.73 6.45
N LEU A 88 25.75 4.78 7.11
CA LEU A 88 24.51 5.48 6.76
C LEU A 88 24.81 6.88 6.23
N ILE A 89 24.77 7.05 4.90
CA ILE A 89 25.01 8.33 4.19
C ILE A 89 23.65 8.97 3.79
N CYS A 90 22.68 9.03 4.70
CA CYS A 90 21.32 9.42 4.27
C CYS A 90 20.89 10.84 4.68
N GLY A 91 21.54 11.52 5.62
CA GLY A 91 21.29 12.93 5.98
C GLY A 91 19.85 13.25 6.45
N GLY A 92 19.07 12.26 6.90
CA GLY A 92 17.67 12.43 7.32
C GLY A 92 17.44 12.08 8.80
N THR A 93 16.19 12.19 9.24
CA THR A 93 15.74 11.77 10.57
C THR A 93 14.63 10.75 10.46
N ILE A 94 14.69 9.69 11.27
CA ILE A 94 13.66 8.66 11.35
C ILE A 94 13.16 8.56 12.80
N ASN A 95 11.86 8.59 13.00
CA ASN A 95 11.24 8.25 14.28
C ASN A 95 10.60 6.88 14.21
N VAL A 96 10.99 5.98 15.11
CA VAL A 96 10.52 4.60 15.19
C VAL A 96 9.75 4.40 16.48
N LEU A 97 8.48 3.99 16.36
CA LEU A 97 7.65 3.58 17.48
C LEU A 97 7.88 2.10 17.77
N LEU A 98 8.28 1.76 18.98
CA LEU A 98 8.40 0.39 19.48
C LEU A 98 7.18 0.08 20.35
N GLU A 99 6.34 -0.83 19.88
CA GLU A 99 5.11 -1.20 20.56
C GLU A 99 5.13 -2.68 20.93
N PRO A 100 5.04 -3.04 22.24
CA PRO A 100 4.79 -4.41 22.66
C PRO A 100 3.38 -4.85 22.27
N ILE A 101 3.28 -5.97 21.55
CA ILE A 101 2.01 -6.56 21.10
C ILE A 101 1.85 -7.93 21.73
N GLY A 102 0.82 -8.11 22.55
CA GLY A 102 0.48 -9.37 23.19
C GLY A 102 -0.60 -10.16 22.44
N ARG A 103 -0.84 -11.39 22.87
CA ARG A 103 -1.90 -12.27 22.32
C ARG A 103 -3.31 -11.72 22.47
N ASP A 104 -3.55 -10.87 23.44
CA ASP A 104 -4.82 -10.17 23.65
C ASP A 104 -5.23 -9.30 22.47
N LEU A 105 -4.25 -8.84 21.65
CA LEU A 105 -4.48 -8.06 20.45
C LEU A 105 -4.67 -8.90 19.16
N ILE A 106 -4.64 -10.25 19.26
CA ILE A 106 -4.90 -11.12 18.09
C ILE A 106 -6.25 -10.82 17.41
N PRO A 107 -7.37 -10.68 18.14
CA PRO A 107 -8.64 -10.33 17.51
C PRO A 107 -8.56 -9.00 16.74
N PHE A 108 -7.97 -7.98 17.34
CA PHE A 108 -7.78 -6.67 16.74
C PHE A 108 -7.01 -6.74 15.40
N PHE A 109 -5.85 -7.42 15.39
CA PHE A 109 -5.05 -7.54 14.17
C PHE A 109 -5.67 -8.47 13.12
N ARG A 110 -6.48 -9.44 13.53
CA ARG A 110 -7.27 -10.28 12.62
C ARG A 110 -8.34 -9.46 11.90
N ASP A 111 -9.07 -8.61 12.63
CA ASP A 111 -10.08 -7.71 12.07
C ASP A 111 -9.42 -6.67 11.14
N LEU A 112 -8.34 -6.04 11.57
CA LEU A 112 -7.56 -5.10 10.77
C LEU A 112 -7.08 -5.73 9.46
N LYS A 113 -6.53 -6.95 9.53
CA LYS A 113 -6.10 -7.70 8.35
C LYS A 113 -7.28 -8.01 7.43
N SER A 114 -8.43 -8.40 7.98
CA SER A 114 -9.64 -8.67 7.20
C SER A 114 -10.12 -7.43 6.45
N ILE A 115 -10.17 -6.27 7.11
CA ILE A 115 -10.55 -4.99 6.50
C ILE A 115 -9.59 -4.65 5.35
N ARG A 116 -8.29 -4.72 5.62
CA ARG A 116 -7.24 -4.44 4.63
C ARG A 116 -7.29 -5.39 3.44
N ASP A 117 -7.45 -6.68 3.68
CA ASP A 117 -7.51 -7.71 2.64
C ASP A 117 -8.78 -7.60 1.79
N ASN A 118 -9.85 -7.01 2.32
CA ASN A 118 -11.02 -6.65 1.56
C ASN A 118 -10.88 -5.36 0.74
N GLY A 119 -9.67 -4.76 0.71
CA GLY A 119 -9.35 -3.56 -0.04
C GLY A 119 -9.96 -2.29 0.55
N ASN A 120 -10.30 -2.29 1.84
CA ASN A 120 -10.79 -1.12 2.53
C ASN A 120 -9.65 -0.45 3.31
N ASP A 121 -9.60 0.87 3.22
CA ASP A 121 -8.67 1.68 4.00
C ASP A 121 -9.17 1.78 5.45
N SER A 122 -8.25 1.79 6.40
CA SER A 122 -8.57 1.97 7.81
C SER A 122 -7.53 2.83 8.52
N VAL A 123 -7.87 3.32 9.70
CA VAL A 123 -6.96 4.06 10.60
C VAL A 123 -6.95 3.37 11.95
N ILE A 124 -5.77 3.09 12.47
CA ILE A 124 -5.59 2.68 13.85
C ILE A 124 -5.46 3.94 14.69
N GLY A 125 -6.36 4.11 15.67
CA GLY A 125 -6.21 5.07 16.73
C GLY A 125 -5.57 4.43 17.95
N THR A 126 -4.52 5.05 18.48
CA THR A 126 -3.85 4.62 19.71
C THR A 126 -3.77 5.80 20.68
N PHE A 127 -4.22 5.63 21.91
CA PHE A 127 -3.98 6.56 23.00
C PHE A 127 -2.89 6.02 23.91
N LEU A 128 -1.79 6.76 24.00
CA LEU A 128 -0.69 6.51 24.95
C LEU A 128 -0.78 7.52 26.10
N ASN A 129 -0.67 7.04 27.32
CA ASN A 129 -0.48 7.94 28.46
C ASN A 129 0.98 8.41 28.58
N SER A 130 1.25 9.34 29.50
CA SER A 130 2.58 9.89 29.76
C SER A 130 3.63 8.86 30.18
N ASP A 131 3.20 7.71 30.71
CA ASP A 131 4.12 6.62 31.10
C ASP A 131 4.45 5.68 29.92
N GLY A 132 3.94 5.97 28.71
CA GLY A 132 4.14 5.14 27.54
C GLY A 132 3.26 3.86 27.52
N CYS A 133 2.20 3.80 28.32
CA CYS A 133 1.26 2.68 28.30
C CYS A 133 0.11 2.93 27.32
N VAL A 134 -0.23 1.93 26.52
CA VAL A 134 -1.41 1.96 25.65
C VAL A 134 -2.66 1.90 26.52
N LYS A 135 -3.49 2.95 26.48
CA LYS A 135 -4.77 3.00 27.20
C LYS A 135 -5.94 2.60 26.33
N CYS A 136 -5.85 2.86 25.04
CA CYS A 136 -6.86 2.47 24.07
C CYS A 136 -6.19 2.27 22.72
N LYS A 137 -6.59 1.20 22.03
CA LYS A 137 -6.23 0.94 20.63
C LYS A 137 -7.47 0.43 19.91
N THR A 138 -7.81 1.06 18.79
CA THR A 138 -9.01 0.68 18.03
C THR A 138 -8.87 0.97 16.54
N ILE A 139 -9.68 0.30 15.74
CA ILE A 139 -9.85 0.63 14.33
C ILE A 139 -10.92 1.73 14.26
N LEU A 140 -10.52 2.94 13.91
CA LEU A 140 -11.35 4.15 13.98
C LEU A 140 -12.18 4.39 12.73
N ALA A 141 -11.65 4.03 11.56
CA ALA A 141 -12.28 4.31 10.28
C ALA A 141 -12.09 3.14 9.33
N GLU A 142 -13.15 2.80 8.64
CA GLU A 142 -13.17 1.95 7.48
C GLU A 142 -13.73 2.77 6.32
N MET A 143 -12.94 2.93 5.24
CA MET A 143 -13.42 3.63 4.05
C MET A 143 -14.24 2.67 3.19
N ARG A 144 -15.52 2.96 3.03
CA ARG A 144 -16.38 2.27 2.07
C ARG A 144 -16.65 3.21 0.89
N SER A 145 -16.01 2.93 -0.22
CA SER A 145 -16.02 3.78 -1.43
C SER A 145 -15.34 5.14 -1.22
N THR A 146 -16.08 6.22 -1.03
CA THR A 146 -15.55 7.59 -0.82
C THR A 146 -15.96 8.19 0.53
N GLU A 147 -16.69 7.43 1.36
CA GLU A 147 -17.21 7.91 2.63
C GLU A 147 -16.51 7.23 3.81
N LEU A 148 -16.19 8.03 4.83
CA LEU A 148 -15.66 7.58 6.10
C LEU A 148 -16.81 6.97 6.93
N CYS A 149 -16.72 5.67 7.27
CA CYS A 149 -17.68 5.03 8.14
C CYS A 149 -17.10 4.93 9.55
N LEU A 150 -17.61 5.73 10.48
CA LEU A 150 -17.24 5.71 11.89
C LEU A 150 -18.40 5.16 12.73
N ASN A 151 -18.06 4.37 13.75
CA ASN A 151 -19.00 4.07 14.81
C ASN A 151 -19.19 5.33 15.68
N LYS A 152 -20.44 5.76 15.89
CA LYS A 152 -20.77 6.99 16.62
C LYS A 152 -20.21 7.02 18.06
N GLU A 153 -20.16 5.87 18.73
CA GLU A 153 -19.60 5.77 20.09
C GLU A 153 -18.09 6.01 20.07
N GLN A 154 -17.39 5.41 19.12
CA GLN A 154 -15.96 5.60 18.93
C GLN A 154 -15.67 7.06 18.56
N GLU A 155 -16.42 7.63 17.62
CA GLU A 155 -16.29 9.05 17.24
C GLU A 155 -16.42 9.96 18.45
N SER A 156 -17.46 9.79 19.26
CA SER A 156 -17.70 10.59 20.48
C SER A 156 -16.56 10.46 21.49
N TYR A 157 -16.05 9.27 21.70
CA TYR A 157 -14.93 9.02 22.61
C TYR A 157 -13.64 9.72 22.15
N TRP A 158 -13.28 9.58 20.87
CA TRP A 158 -12.08 10.20 20.34
C TRP A 158 -12.21 11.71 20.23
N GLN A 159 -13.41 12.23 19.94
CA GLN A 159 -13.70 13.67 19.98
C GLN A 159 -13.47 14.22 21.39
N MET A 160 -13.91 13.52 22.41
CA MET A 160 -13.67 13.88 23.82
C MET A 160 -12.17 13.90 24.16
N LEU A 161 -11.40 12.93 23.68
CA LEU A 161 -9.94 12.91 23.86
C LEU A 161 -9.26 14.09 23.17
N LEU A 162 -9.68 14.43 21.94
CA LEU A 162 -9.14 15.56 21.20
C LEU A 162 -9.39 16.92 21.88
N GLN A 163 -10.47 17.07 22.62
CA GLN A 163 -10.72 18.28 23.43
C GLN A 163 -9.68 18.50 24.53
N LYS A 164 -8.93 17.43 24.90
CA LYS A 164 -7.82 17.48 25.87
C LYS A 164 -6.47 17.78 25.22
N ALA A 165 -6.43 18.11 23.92
CA ALA A 165 -5.18 18.40 23.21
C ALA A 165 -4.41 19.55 23.89
N ALA A 166 -3.08 19.40 23.97
CA ALA A 166 -2.19 20.38 24.61
C ALA A 166 -2.13 21.73 23.86
N SER A 167 -2.54 21.72 22.58
CA SER A 167 -2.66 22.93 21.75
C SER A 167 -4.00 22.94 21.03
N PRO A 168 -4.58 24.12 20.74
CA PRO A 168 -5.81 24.19 19.94
C PRO A 168 -5.64 23.50 18.58
N LEU A 169 -6.55 22.57 18.28
CA LEU A 169 -6.59 21.91 16.99
C LEU A 169 -7.36 22.77 15.99
N GLN A 170 -6.81 22.95 14.80
CA GLN A 170 -7.49 23.66 13.71
C GLN A 170 -8.46 22.74 12.95
N ASN A 171 -8.23 21.42 13.00
CA ASN A 171 -8.97 20.41 12.25
C ASN A 171 -9.89 19.59 13.14
N THR A 172 -11.03 19.19 12.60
CA THR A 172 -11.94 18.24 13.25
C THR A 172 -11.34 16.82 13.25
N PHE A 173 -11.87 15.96 14.10
CA PHE A 173 -11.49 14.55 14.18
C PHE A 173 -11.56 13.83 12.81
N VAL A 174 -12.65 14.08 12.07
CA VAL A 174 -12.87 13.50 10.74
C VAL A 174 -11.80 13.97 9.74
N GLU A 175 -11.45 15.27 9.77
CA GLU A 175 -10.40 15.83 8.91
C GLU A 175 -9.01 15.26 9.22
N ILE A 176 -8.70 15.01 10.48
CA ILE A 176 -7.44 14.39 10.90
C ILE A 176 -7.34 12.97 10.33
N ILE A 177 -8.39 12.16 10.45
CA ILE A 177 -8.44 10.81 9.91
C ILE A 177 -8.34 10.84 8.38
N ALA A 178 -9.14 11.68 7.71
CA ALA A 178 -9.12 11.81 6.26
C ALA A 178 -7.75 12.26 5.74
N SER A 179 -7.10 13.20 6.45
CA SER A 179 -5.74 13.65 6.13
C SER A 179 -4.70 12.53 6.29
N SER A 180 -4.77 11.75 7.37
CA SER A 180 -3.86 10.62 7.60
C SER A 180 -3.97 9.58 6.48
N LEU A 181 -5.19 9.25 6.05
CA LEU A 181 -5.43 8.33 4.94
C LEU A 181 -4.91 8.90 3.61
N LYS A 182 -5.20 10.16 3.32
CA LYS A 182 -4.80 10.82 2.06
C LYS A 182 -3.28 10.92 1.91
N HIS A 183 -2.59 11.31 2.98
CA HIS A 183 -1.14 11.50 2.95
C HIS A 183 -0.36 10.23 3.30
N GLN A 184 -1.06 9.15 3.69
CA GLN A 184 -0.44 7.90 4.14
C GLN A 184 0.67 8.15 5.18
N GLY A 185 0.42 9.05 6.12
CA GLY A 185 1.36 9.45 7.18
C GLY A 185 0.73 9.29 8.56
N VAL A 186 1.56 8.96 9.54
CA VAL A 186 1.13 8.90 10.94
C VAL A 186 0.90 10.31 11.47
N THR A 187 -0.26 10.56 12.06
CA THR A 187 -0.57 11.81 12.75
C THR A 187 -0.45 11.62 14.25
N ARG A 188 0.31 12.48 14.91
CA ARG A 188 0.51 12.45 16.37
C ARG A 188 0.01 13.75 16.98
N ILE A 189 -0.82 13.66 18.01
CA ILE A 189 -1.43 14.79 18.69
C ILE A 189 -1.09 14.71 20.17
N PRO A 190 -0.27 15.63 20.71
CA PRO A 190 0.06 15.68 22.12
C PRO A 190 -1.18 16.07 22.94
N LEU A 191 -1.39 15.37 24.07
CA LEU A 191 -2.37 15.67 25.08
C LEU A 191 -1.66 16.08 26.37
N ASN A 192 -2.42 16.64 27.34
CA ASN A 192 -1.88 16.93 28.67
C ASN A 192 -1.45 15.66 29.43
N GLU A 193 -2.07 14.52 29.12
CA GLU A 193 -1.88 13.24 29.82
C GLU A 193 -1.22 12.17 28.94
N GLY A 194 -0.63 12.56 27.79
CA GLY A 194 -0.05 11.62 26.85
C GLY A 194 -0.15 12.06 25.40
N GLU A 195 -0.48 11.15 24.48
CA GLU A 195 -0.65 11.47 23.06
C GLU A 195 -1.62 10.55 22.33
N LEU A 196 -2.21 11.06 21.26
CA LEU A 196 -2.98 10.29 20.29
C LEU A 196 -2.13 10.03 19.06
N ILE A 197 -2.15 8.79 18.58
CA ILE A 197 -1.46 8.36 17.36
C ILE A 197 -2.53 7.81 16.41
N PHE A 198 -2.59 8.38 15.19
CA PHE A 198 -3.45 7.92 14.11
C PHE A 198 -2.57 7.35 13.01
N GLU A 199 -2.62 6.03 12.84
CA GLU A 199 -1.84 5.29 11.84
C GLU A 199 -2.74 4.84 10.70
N PRO A 200 -2.55 5.32 9.46
CA PRO A 200 -3.30 4.83 8.32
C PRO A 200 -2.84 3.42 7.92
N VAL A 201 -3.80 2.55 7.64
CA VAL A 201 -3.60 1.21 7.11
C VAL A 201 -4.33 1.09 5.78
N PRO A 202 -3.65 1.34 4.66
CA PRO A 202 -4.26 1.25 3.35
C PRO A 202 -4.72 -0.16 3.03
N GLY A 203 -5.89 -0.28 2.43
CA GLY A 203 -6.40 -1.53 1.88
C GLY A 203 -5.50 -2.08 0.77
N LEU A 204 -5.48 -3.38 0.61
CA LEU A 204 -4.75 -4.00 -0.50
C LEU A 204 -5.44 -3.65 -1.82
N PRO A 205 -4.71 -3.13 -2.81
CA PRO A 205 -5.28 -2.81 -4.11
C PRO A 205 -5.70 -4.10 -4.82
N ASN A 206 -6.95 -4.15 -5.28
CA ASN A 206 -7.47 -5.27 -6.03
C ASN A 206 -7.14 -5.11 -7.52
N LEU A 207 -6.45 -6.10 -8.09
CA LEU A 207 -6.12 -6.18 -9.52
C LEU A 207 -6.91 -7.30 -10.16
N ILE A 208 -7.71 -6.99 -11.17
CA ILE A 208 -8.45 -7.97 -11.95
C ILE A 208 -7.81 -8.10 -13.34
N LEU A 209 -7.35 -9.31 -13.66
CA LEU A 209 -6.77 -9.66 -14.95
C LEU A 209 -7.84 -10.36 -15.79
N PHE A 210 -8.18 -9.77 -16.94
CA PHE A 210 -9.06 -10.38 -17.92
C PHE A 210 -8.22 -11.11 -18.97
N GLY A 211 -8.23 -12.44 -18.90
CA GLY A 211 -7.43 -13.36 -19.70
C GLY A 211 -6.39 -14.11 -18.84
N GLY A 212 -6.30 -15.45 -19.03
CA GLY A 212 -5.40 -16.36 -18.29
C GLY A 212 -4.16 -16.79 -19.09
N GLY A 213 -3.69 -15.95 -20.05
CA GLY A 213 -2.53 -16.23 -20.89
C GLY A 213 -1.17 -16.17 -20.16
N HIS A 214 -0.08 -16.31 -20.92
CA HIS A 214 1.28 -16.29 -20.35
C HIS A 214 1.64 -14.94 -19.71
N VAL A 215 1.26 -13.82 -20.36
CA VAL A 215 1.50 -12.48 -19.83
C VAL A 215 0.73 -12.27 -18.53
N SER A 216 -0.55 -12.69 -18.47
CA SER A 216 -1.34 -12.62 -17.22
C SER A 216 -0.69 -13.41 -16.08
N LYS A 217 -0.10 -14.59 -16.39
CA LYS A 217 0.60 -15.39 -15.38
C LYS A 217 1.80 -14.64 -14.80
N ALA A 218 2.59 -14.02 -15.66
CA ALA A 218 3.73 -13.21 -15.23
C ALA A 218 3.29 -11.95 -14.47
N ILE A 219 2.23 -11.25 -14.94
CA ILE A 219 1.65 -10.10 -14.23
C ILE A 219 1.14 -10.51 -12.84
N CYS A 220 0.40 -11.62 -12.74
CA CYS A 220 -0.15 -12.11 -11.48
C CYS A 220 0.97 -12.31 -10.45
N LYS A 221 2.02 -13.05 -10.80
CA LYS A 221 3.17 -13.33 -9.94
C LYS A 221 3.84 -12.04 -9.47
N SER A 222 4.17 -11.13 -10.39
CA SER A 222 4.87 -9.88 -10.09
C SER A 222 3.99 -8.92 -9.28
N ALA A 223 2.70 -8.79 -9.62
CA ALA A 223 1.76 -7.92 -8.91
C ALA A 223 1.48 -8.41 -7.49
N ALA A 224 1.30 -9.71 -7.29
CA ALA A 224 1.13 -10.29 -5.95
C ALA A 224 2.34 -10.03 -5.05
N SER A 225 3.58 -10.16 -5.58
CA SER A 225 4.79 -9.82 -4.83
C SER A 225 4.89 -8.33 -4.47
N CYS A 226 4.23 -7.45 -5.25
CA CYS A 226 4.12 -6.01 -5.00
C CYS A 226 2.92 -5.63 -4.12
N GLY A 227 2.20 -6.60 -3.55
CA GLY A 227 1.09 -6.38 -2.61
C GLY A 227 -0.25 -6.06 -3.28
N PHE A 228 -0.47 -6.48 -4.53
CA PHE A 228 -1.79 -6.50 -5.14
C PHE A 228 -2.52 -7.80 -4.82
N GLN A 229 -3.80 -7.71 -4.53
CA GLN A 229 -4.68 -8.88 -4.53
C GLN A 229 -5.16 -9.15 -5.95
N VAL A 230 -4.72 -10.27 -6.51
CA VAL A 230 -4.96 -10.56 -7.92
C VAL A 230 -6.14 -11.51 -8.08
N THR A 231 -7.14 -11.09 -8.84
CA THR A 231 -8.20 -11.95 -9.38
C THR A 231 -7.92 -12.17 -10.86
N VAL A 232 -7.93 -13.43 -11.29
CA VAL A 232 -7.77 -13.79 -12.70
C VAL A 232 -9.09 -14.29 -13.25
N THR A 233 -9.46 -13.84 -14.46
CA THR A 233 -10.66 -14.30 -15.15
C THR A 233 -10.32 -14.79 -16.56
N ASP A 234 -10.88 -15.89 -16.98
CA ASP A 234 -10.84 -16.42 -18.36
C ASP A 234 -12.07 -17.30 -18.58
N ASP A 235 -12.52 -17.43 -19.82
CA ASP A 235 -13.66 -18.28 -20.15
C ASP A 235 -13.28 -19.78 -20.21
N ARG A 236 -11.99 -20.11 -20.15
CA ARG A 236 -11.47 -21.47 -20.22
C ARG A 236 -10.89 -21.90 -18.88
N GLU A 237 -11.41 -22.98 -18.29
CA GLU A 237 -10.96 -23.55 -17.03
C GLU A 237 -9.46 -23.91 -17.04
N ALA A 238 -8.97 -24.47 -18.16
CA ALA A 238 -7.55 -24.80 -18.31
C ALA A 238 -6.61 -23.59 -18.20
N PHE A 239 -7.12 -22.38 -18.43
CA PHE A 239 -6.37 -21.12 -18.36
C PHE A 239 -6.69 -20.29 -17.10
N CYS A 240 -7.70 -20.67 -16.30
CA CYS A 240 -8.12 -19.93 -15.11
C CYS A 240 -8.39 -20.88 -13.94
N ASN A 241 -7.33 -21.35 -13.30
CA ASN A 241 -7.41 -22.24 -12.15
C ASN A 241 -6.27 -21.98 -11.15
N PRO A 242 -6.41 -22.41 -9.86
CA PRO A 242 -5.43 -22.18 -8.82
C PRO A 242 -4.05 -22.83 -9.10
N ALA A 243 -3.99 -23.97 -9.79
CA ALA A 243 -2.73 -24.63 -10.11
C ALA A 243 -1.89 -23.79 -11.10
N ARG A 244 -2.56 -23.08 -12.01
CA ARG A 244 -1.91 -22.19 -12.97
C ARG A 244 -1.54 -20.83 -12.36
N PHE A 245 -2.33 -20.34 -11.39
CA PHE A 245 -2.18 -19.03 -10.73
C PHE A 245 -2.10 -19.20 -9.20
N PRO A 246 -1.05 -19.82 -8.67
CA PRO A 246 -0.92 -20.06 -7.23
C PRO A 246 -0.80 -18.77 -6.40
N GLU A 247 -0.38 -17.65 -7.02
CA GLU A 247 -0.28 -16.35 -6.36
C GLU A 247 -1.59 -15.54 -6.45
N ALA A 248 -2.59 -15.99 -7.22
CA ALA A 248 -3.87 -15.30 -7.30
C ALA A 248 -4.70 -15.52 -6.03
N SER A 249 -5.32 -14.45 -5.54
CA SER A 249 -6.27 -14.52 -4.43
C SER A 249 -7.57 -15.21 -4.86
N LYS A 250 -7.93 -15.12 -6.16
CA LYS A 250 -9.12 -15.71 -6.72
C LYS A 250 -8.96 -15.98 -8.22
N THR A 251 -9.53 -17.11 -8.67
CA THR A 251 -9.72 -17.40 -10.11
C THR A 251 -11.22 -17.51 -10.40
N VAL A 252 -11.68 -16.92 -11.51
CA VAL A 252 -13.10 -16.89 -11.89
C VAL A 252 -13.24 -17.33 -13.34
N VAL A 253 -13.71 -18.56 -13.56
CA VAL A 253 -14.04 -19.06 -14.90
C VAL A 253 -15.41 -18.52 -15.28
N SER A 254 -15.47 -17.71 -16.33
CA SER A 254 -16.71 -17.09 -16.82
C SER A 254 -16.51 -16.51 -18.19
N ASP A 255 -17.55 -16.51 -19.00
CA ASP A 255 -17.60 -15.73 -20.23
C ASP A 255 -17.37 -14.24 -19.91
N PHE A 256 -16.66 -13.55 -20.80
CA PHE A 256 -16.35 -12.12 -20.60
C PHE A 256 -17.61 -11.24 -20.62
N SER A 257 -18.70 -11.72 -21.25
CA SER A 257 -20.01 -11.08 -21.18
C SER A 257 -20.63 -11.10 -19.77
N GLU A 258 -20.35 -12.12 -18.96
CA GLU A 258 -20.99 -12.36 -17.67
C GLU A 258 -20.07 -12.12 -16.45
N VAL A 259 -18.77 -12.01 -16.68
CA VAL A 259 -17.79 -11.93 -15.58
C VAL A 259 -18.03 -10.74 -14.67
N PHE A 260 -18.51 -9.61 -15.18
CA PHE A 260 -18.79 -8.41 -14.40
C PHE A 260 -19.91 -8.61 -13.37
N ASN A 261 -20.77 -9.61 -13.54
CA ASN A 261 -21.80 -10.01 -12.57
C ASN A 261 -21.23 -10.89 -11.44
N ARG A 262 -20.00 -11.43 -11.60
CA ARG A 262 -19.35 -12.35 -10.65
C ARG A 262 -18.20 -11.74 -9.89
N ILE A 263 -17.79 -10.52 -10.23
CA ILE A 263 -16.70 -9.78 -9.61
C ILE A 263 -17.21 -8.45 -9.07
N THR A 264 -16.59 -7.99 -7.97
CA THR A 264 -16.90 -6.68 -7.39
C THR A 264 -15.83 -5.68 -7.83
N ILE A 265 -16.24 -4.59 -8.47
CA ILE A 265 -15.35 -3.52 -8.90
C ILE A 265 -15.64 -2.28 -8.07
N LYS A 266 -14.64 -1.87 -7.30
CA LYS A 266 -14.66 -0.69 -6.42
C LYS A 266 -13.88 0.47 -7.08
N PRO A 267 -14.04 1.73 -6.59
CA PRO A 267 -13.20 2.85 -7.01
C PRO A 267 -11.69 2.66 -6.77
N THR A 268 -11.29 1.65 -6.00
CA THR A 268 -9.91 1.26 -5.74
C THR A 268 -9.42 0.10 -6.60
N THR A 269 -10.27 -0.45 -7.48
CA THR A 269 -9.96 -1.63 -8.31
C THR A 269 -9.18 -1.23 -9.56
N TYR A 270 -8.18 -2.04 -9.90
CA TYR A 270 -7.38 -1.96 -11.13
C TYR A 270 -7.82 -3.05 -12.09
N LEU A 271 -8.13 -2.70 -13.33
CA LEU A 271 -8.52 -3.62 -14.40
C LEU A 271 -7.41 -3.69 -15.44
N VAL A 272 -6.99 -4.90 -15.79
CA VAL A 272 -5.99 -5.15 -16.84
C VAL A 272 -6.54 -6.13 -17.84
N ILE A 273 -6.67 -5.68 -19.08
CA ILE A 273 -7.27 -6.40 -20.20
C ILE A 273 -6.15 -6.99 -21.06
N VAL A 274 -6.01 -8.32 -21.01
CA VAL A 274 -4.98 -9.11 -21.71
C VAL A 274 -5.57 -10.39 -22.25
N THR A 275 -6.74 -10.28 -22.89
CA THR A 275 -7.47 -11.44 -23.44
C THR A 275 -6.78 -12.02 -24.69
N ARG A 276 -7.25 -13.16 -25.16
CA ARG A 276 -6.68 -13.85 -26.32
C ARG A 276 -6.99 -13.21 -27.69
N GLY A 277 -7.89 -12.22 -27.76
CA GLY A 277 -8.32 -11.67 -29.03
C GLY A 277 -9.03 -10.34 -28.96
N HIS A 278 -9.04 -9.63 -30.08
CA HIS A 278 -9.60 -8.28 -30.21
C HIS A 278 -11.07 -8.17 -29.76
N GLN A 279 -11.88 -9.15 -30.11
CA GLN A 279 -13.30 -9.15 -29.83
C GLN A 279 -13.57 -9.16 -28.31
N TYR A 280 -12.84 -9.98 -27.59
CA TYR A 280 -12.95 -10.05 -26.14
C TYR A 280 -12.39 -8.80 -25.43
N ASP A 281 -11.29 -8.25 -25.94
CA ASP A 281 -10.74 -7.00 -25.38
C ASP A 281 -11.73 -5.85 -25.49
N GLU A 282 -12.43 -5.73 -26.63
CA GLU A 282 -13.43 -4.68 -26.86
C GLU A 282 -14.65 -4.87 -25.94
N GLU A 283 -15.15 -6.11 -25.81
CA GLU A 283 -16.27 -6.44 -24.93
C GLU A 283 -15.95 -6.11 -23.46
N VAL A 284 -14.78 -6.52 -22.98
CA VAL A 284 -14.33 -6.23 -21.62
C VAL A 284 -14.13 -4.73 -21.44
N LEU A 285 -13.51 -4.05 -22.39
CA LEU A 285 -13.24 -2.61 -22.31
C LEU A 285 -14.54 -1.80 -22.26
N GLU A 286 -15.56 -2.14 -23.06
CA GLU A 286 -16.87 -1.51 -23.03
C GLU A 286 -17.51 -1.58 -21.63
N LYS A 287 -17.47 -2.75 -21.00
CA LYS A 287 -18.02 -2.95 -19.66
C LYS A 287 -17.16 -2.28 -18.60
N ALA A 288 -15.83 -2.34 -18.70
CA ALA A 288 -14.90 -1.72 -17.78
C ALA A 288 -15.09 -0.20 -17.69
N LEU A 289 -15.35 0.47 -18.82
CA LEU A 289 -15.60 1.92 -18.88
C LEU A 289 -16.87 2.34 -18.12
N LYS A 290 -17.86 1.44 -17.97
CA LYS A 290 -19.10 1.68 -17.22
C LYS A 290 -18.91 1.46 -15.70
N THR A 291 -17.73 1.05 -15.25
CA THR A 291 -17.42 0.79 -13.84
C THR A 291 -16.72 1.98 -13.16
N PRO A 292 -16.74 2.04 -11.82
CA PRO A 292 -15.99 3.03 -11.07
C PRO A 292 -14.50 2.70 -10.93
N ALA A 293 -13.95 1.75 -11.68
CA ALA A 293 -12.56 1.30 -11.55
C ALA A 293 -11.57 2.45 -11.53
N HIS A 294 -10.58 2.37 -10.61
CA HIS A 294 -9.51 3.36 -10.47
C HIS A 294 -8.59 3.41 -11.69
N TYR A 295 -8.34 2.25 -12.28
CA TYR A 295 -7.42 2.09 -13.39
C TYR A 295 -7.97 1.09 -14.38
N ILE A 296 -7.86 1.40 -15.67
CA ILE A 296 -8.20 0.51 -16.78
C ILE A 296 -7.00 0.48 -17.72
N GLY A 297 -6.33 -0.67 -17.81
CA GLY A 297 -5.22 -0.88 -18.73
C GLY A 297 -5.55 -1.92 -19.78
N MET A 298 -5.20 -1.69 -21.04
CA MET A 298 -5.42 -2.64 -22.11
C MET A 298 -4.13 -2.91 -22.88
N MET A 299 -3.82 -4.18 -23.09
CA MET A 299 -2.74 -4.61 -23.93
C MET A 299 -3.13 -4.52 -25.41
N GLY A 300 -2.27 -3.93 -26.20
CA GLY A 300 -2.49 -3.88 -27.65
C GLY A 300 -1.53 -2.93 -28.35
N SER A 301 -1.30 -3.19 -29.66
CA SER A 301 -0.58 -2.22 -30.48
C SER A 301 -1.39 -0.93 -30.65
N GLN A 302 -0.73 0.19 -30.94
CA GLN A 302 -1.39 1.47 -31.18
C GLN A 302 -2.52 1.37 -32.22
N ARG A 303 -2.28 0.60 -33.30
CA ARG A 303 -3.28 0.38 -34.37
C ARG A 303 -4.54 -0.32 -33.83
N LYS A 304 -4.35 -1.33 -32.96
CA LYS A 304 -5.44 -2.06 -32.31
C LYS A 304 -6.27 -1.13 -31.42
N VAL A 305 -5.60 -0.37 -30.57
CA VAL A 305 -6.22 0.59 -29.66
C VAL A 305 -7.08 1.61 -30.41
N LEU A 306 -6.53 2.21 -31.48
CA LEU A 306 -7.26 3.17 -32.30
C LEU A 306 -8.52 2.57 -32.95
N THR A 307 -8.47 1.29 -33.35
CA THR A 307 -9.63 0.59 -33.92
C THR A 307 -10.72 0.40 -32.87
N SER A 308 -10.35 -0.07 -31.67
CA SER A 308 -11.29 -0.24 -30.56
C SER A 308 -11.89 1.10 -30.12
N TYR A 309 -11.11 2.17 -30.06
CA TYR A 309 -11.62 3.50 -29.69
C TYR A 309 -12.64 4.04 -30.70
N LYS A 310 -12.39 3.86 -32.02
CA LYS A 310 -13.34 4.26 -33.06
C LYS A 310 -14.70 3.56 -32.90
N ARG A 311 -14.70 2.26 -32.56
CA ARG A 311 -15.93 1.52 -32.31
C ARG A 311 -16.64 1.98 -31.05
N LEU A 312 -15.92 2.20 -29.94
CA LEU A 312 -16.50 2.68 -28.70
C LEU A 312 -17.19 4.05 -28.85
N LEU A 313 -16.60 4.95 -29.65
CA LEU A 313 -17.24 6.23 -30.00
C LEU A 313 -18.56 6.02 -30.75
N GLN A 314 -18.66 4.98 -31.62
CA GLN A 314 -19.91 4.64 -32.31
C GLN A 314 -20.96 4.05 -31.34
N TYR A 315 -20.53 3.44 -30.23
CA TYR A 315 -21.40 2.92 -29.17
C TYR A 315 -21.80 3.98 -28.12
N GLY A 316 -21.46 5.26 -28.35
CA GLY A 316 -21.90 6.36 -27.52
C GLY A 316 -20.97 6.73 -26.37
N PHE A 317 -19.77 6.14 -26.28
CA PHE A 317 -18.73 6.61 -25.37
C PHE A 317 -18.15 7.94 -25.90
N ASN A 318 -17.64 8.76 -25.00
CA ASN A 318 -17.02 10.03 -25.35
C ASN A 318 -15.49 9.99 -25.13
N SER A 319 -14.81 11.08 -25.52
CA SER A 319 -13.35 11.17 -25.39
C SER A 319 -12.87 11.14 -23.94
N GLU A 320 -13.67 11.63 -22.98
CA GLU A 320 -13.30 11.61 -21.56
C GLU A 320 -13.33 10.18 -21.01
N ASP A 321 -14.29 9.36 -21.42
CA ASP A 321 -14.32 7.94 -21.09
C ASP A 321 -13.04 7.24 -21.56
N LEU A 322 -12.62 7.50 -22.80
CA LEU A 322 -11.43 6.88 -23.41
C LEU A 322 -10.12 7.35 -22.77
N LYS A 323 -10.05 8.55 -22.22
CA LYS A 323 -8.88 9.03 -21.45
C LYS A 323 -8.61 8.23 -20.18
N ARG A 324 -9.61 7.53 -19.65
CA ARG A 324 -9.44 6.64 -18.49
C ARG A 324 -8.63 5.39 -18.82
N VAL A 325 -8.47 5.07 -20.10
CA VAL A 325 -7.81 3.85 -20.57
C VAL A 325 -6.32 4.09 -20.79
N GLN A 326 -5.49 3.31 -20.11
CA GLN A 326 -4.04 3.28 -20.34
C GLN A 326 -3.74 2.21 -21.38
N SER A 327 -3.49 2.63 -22.62
CA SER A 327 -3.18 1.72 -23.73
C SER A 327 -2.28 2.40 -24.77
N PRO A 328 -1.20 1.76 -25.20
CA PRO A 328 -0.67 0.48 -24.68
C PRO A 328 -0.38 0.51 -23.19
N ILE A 329 -0.68 -0.62 -22.50
CA ILE A 329 -0.42 -0.76 -21.05
C ILE A 329 1.08 -0.93 -20.78
N GLY A 330 1.53 -0.41 -19.67
CA GLY A 330 2.92 -0.51 -19.20
C GLY A 330 3.72 0.77 -19.41
N ILE A 331 4.85 0.88 -18.76
CA ILE A 331 5.86 1.92 -19.02
C ILE A 331 6.82 1.43 -20.10
N GLU A 332 7.24 2.34 -20.99
CA GLU A 332 8.15 1.98 -22.08
C GLU A 332 9.55 1.62 -21.54
N VAL A 333 9.92 0.36 -21.67
CA VAL A 333 11.21 -0.19 -21.22
C VAL A 333 11.83 -1.11 -22.27
N GLY A 334 11.27 -1.18 -23.49
CA GLY A 334 11.71 -2.10 -24.55
C GLY A 334 11.40 -3.57 -24.24
N ALA A 335 10.36 -3.85 -23.45
CA ALA A 335 9.99 -5.21 -23.03
C ALA A 335 9.60 -6.11 -24.21
N VAL A 336 10.13 -7.34 -24.24
CA VAL A 336 9.89 -8.35 -25.28
C VAL A 336 9.26 -9.63 -24.72
N THR A 337 9.77 -10.13 -23.58
CA THR A 337 9.25 -11.35 -22.97
C THR A 337 8.01 -11.11 -22.11
N PRO A 338 7.17 -12.14 -21.86
CA PRO A 338 6.03 -12.01 -20.95
C PRO A 338 6.41 -11.47 -19.56
N GLU A 339 7.57 -11.86 -19.04
CA GLU A 339 8.09 -11.44 -17.75
C GLU A 339 8.51 -9.97 -17.75
N GLU A 340 9.19 -9.50 -18.81
CA GLU A 340 9.54 -8.08 -18.98
C GLU A 340 8.31 -7.20 -19.15
N ILE A 341 7.33 -7.65 -19.94
CA ILE A 341 6.04 -6.97 -20.09
C ILE A 341 5.34 -6.88 -18.75
N ALA A 342 5.36 -7.95 -17.95
CA ALA A 342 4.75 -7.94 -16.62
C ALA A 342 5.42 -6.92 -15.68
N ILE A 343 6.74 -6.79 -15.70
CA ILE A 343 7.47 -5.77 -14.93
C ILE A 343 7.07 -4.37 -15.38
N SER A 344 7.00 -4.11 -16.69
CA SER A 344 6.56 -2.83 -17.25
C SER A 344 5.14 -2.47 -16.80
N VAL A 345 4.21 -3.42 -16.87
CA VAL A 345 2.82 -3.23 -16.42
C VAL A 345 2.76 -2.99 -14.91
N VAL A 346 3.40 -3.81 -14.10
CA VAL A 346 3.37 -3.68 -12.63
C VAL A 346 4.02 -2.38 -12.17
N ALA A 347 5.10 -1.93 -12.83
CA ALA A 347 5.69 -0.63 -12.56
C ALA A 347 4.71 0.52 -12.82
N GLN A 348 3.91 0.45 -13.90
CA GLN A 348 2.85 1.44 -14.16
C GLN A 348 1.76 1.38 -13.07
N LEU A 349 1.31 0.18 -12.66
CA LEU A 349 0.32 0.03 -11.60
C LEU A 349 0.82 0.63 -10.27
N ILE A 350 2.09 0.41 -9.91
CA ILE A 350 2.72 1.00 -8.72
C ILE A 350 2.77 2.53 -8.84
N ARG A 351 3.13 3.06 -10.02
CA ARG A 351 3.16 4.50 -10.28
C ARG A 351 1.78 5.13 -10.04
N VAL A 352 0.72 4.53 -10.56
CA VAL A 352 -0.66 4.98 -10.36
C VAL A 352 -1.05 4.90 -8.89
N ARG A 353 -0.79 3.77 -8.22
CA ARG A 353 -1.07 3.58 -6.79
C ARG A 353 -0.41 4.64 -5.91
N ARG A 354 0.79 5.09 -6.28
CA ARG A 354 1.55 6.09 -5.53
C ARG A 354 1.22 7.53 -5.92
N GLY A 355 0.27 7.74 -6.84
CA GLY A 355 -0.09 9.07 -7.33
C GLY A 355 1.06 9.80 -8.04
N TYR A 356 2.04 9.06 -8.56
CA TYR A 356 3.21 9.63 -9.20
C TYR A 356 2.92 9.98 -10.66
N SER A 357 2.76 11.27 -10.95
CA SER A 357 2.36 11.78 -12.27
C SER A 357 3.52 12.16 -13.19
N LYS A 358 4.75 12.28 -12.67
CA LYS A 358 5.91 12.66 -13.52
C LYS A 358 6.28 11.52 -14.45
N SER A 359 6.50 11.81 -15.75
CA SER A 359 7.23 10.93 -16.64
C SER A 359 8.55 10.56 -15.96
N ALA A 360 8.97 9.30 -16.03
CA ALA A 360 10.28 8.90 -15.56
C ALA A 360 11.35 9.58 -16.44
N ILE A 361 11.61 10.83 -16.18
CA ILE A 361 12.84 11.48 -16.64
C ILE A 361 13.95 10.74 -15.89
N ASP A 362 14.89 10.25 -16.63
CA ASP A 362 16.04 9.55 -16.12
C ASP A 362 16.66 10.38 -14.99
N LYS A 363 16.59 9.85 -13.76
CA LYS A 363 17.16 10.53 -12.60
C LYS A 363 18.67 10.74 -12.77
N SER A 364 19.32 9.94 -13.62
CA SER A 364 20.73 10.07 -13.96
C SER A 364 21.01 11.32 -14.80
N GLU A 365 20.15 11.67 -15.77
CA GLU A 365 20.27 12.93 -16.54
C GLU A 365 20.07 14.16 -15.64
N ALA A 366 19.08 14.11 -14.75
CA ALA A 366 18.84 15.21 -13.80
C ALA A 366 20.02 15.37 -12.83
N MET A 367 20.59 14.26 -12.35
CA MET A 367 21.77 14.28 -11.48
C MET A 367 23.02 14.72 -12.22
N TYR A 368 23.24 14.25 -13.45
CA TYR A 368 24.34 14.65 -14.31
C TYR A 368 24.29 16.15 -14.65
N SER A 369 23.11 16.68 -14.96
CA SER A 369 22.92 18.13 -15.19
C SER A 369 23.12 18.98 -13.95
N PHE A 370 22.83 18.44 -12.75
CA PHE A 370 23.11 19.09 -11.47
C PHE A 370 24.62 19.18 -11.19
N PHE A 371 25.40 18.13 -11.45
CA PHE A 371 26.86 18.12 -11.34
C PHE A 371 27.49 19.11 -12.31
N HIS A 372 27.10 19.12 -13.57
CA HIS A 372 27.67 20.04 -14.56
C HIS A 372 27.28 21.51 -14.38
N LYS A 373 26.19 21.81 -13.62
CA LYS A 373 25.86 23.21 -13.28
C LYS A 373 26.64 23.75 -12.09
N ASN A 374 27.17 22.87 -11.24
CA ASN A 374 27.84 23.24 -10.00
C ASN A 374 29.38 23.06 -10.05
N ASP A 375 29.93 22.40 -11.06
CA ASP A 375 31.38 22.16 -11.23
C ASP A 375 31.98 23.01 -12.36
N VAL A 376 31.71 24.33 -12.35
CA VAL A 376 32.53 25.27 -13.13
C VAL A 376 33.25 26.19 -12.13
N PRO A 377 34.45 25.84 -11.63
CA PRO A 377 35.37 26.85 -11.20
C PRO A 377 35.96 27.54 -12.44
N SER A 378 35.85 28.85 -12.46
CA SER A 378 36.54 29.77 -13.37
C SER A 378 38.06 29.59 -13.34
#